data_ac7a776295a3d280654e4fa9643b9466
#
_entry.id   ac7a776295a3d280654e4fa9643b9466
#
_cell.length_a   1.000
_cell.length_b   1.000
_cell.length_c   1.000
_cell.angle_alpha   90.00
_cell.angle_beta   90.00
_cell.angle_gamma   90.00
#
_symmetry.space_group_name_H-M   'P 1'
#
loop_
_entity.id
_entity.type
_entity.pdbx_description
1 polymer ?
#
loop_
_entity_poly.entity_id
_entity_poly.type
_entity_poly.pdbx_seq_one_letter_code
_entity_poly.pdbx_strand_id
1 'polypeptide(L)'
;TLDFCFDATRLRQAMIAAGLQWSELQSPPILVVPVWEGPDGARAWYRDNKWLAGWWDTVASYDGLLSLRQLGRNLINERQFRGEDLADANPAKLATAASLVKAEQIMVVMAALDYDGSKPIIMITARLFDKNGQFLTDILHVDQVVLTNQDQDGLDEIRRKIIAKMGSSWHMANLIDGAAADYLQVFMPVSSIKEWAKRLTALNEVAVVQSYDILS
;
A
#
# COMPACT_ATOMS: atom_id res chain seq x y z
N THR A 1 -16.09 4.49 -27.24
CA THR A 1 -15.39 3.77 -26.17
C THR A 1 -15.50 2.30 -26.50
N LEU A 2 -14.39 1.59 -26.51
CA LEU A 2 -14.36 0.12 -26.67
C LEU A 2 -14.10 -0.46 -25.28
N ASP A 3 -15.03 -1.23 -24.75
CA ASP A 3 -14.87 -1.94 -23.50
C ASP A 3 -14.41 -3.36 -23.79
N PHE A 4 -13.28 -3.74 -23.20
CA PHE A 4 -12.74 -5.09 -23.29
C PHE A 4 -12.99 -5.84 -21.98
N CYS A 5 -13.65 -6.99 -22.07
CA CYS A 5 -13.81 -7.91 -20.96
C CYS A 5 -12.91 -9.12 -21.16
N PHE A 6 -12.10 -9.44 -20.15
CA PHE A 6 -11.24 -10.62 -20.16
C PHE A 6 -11.82 -11.68 -19.20
N ASP A 7 -11.80 -12.93 -19.65
CA ASP A 7 -12.05 -14.08 -18.78
C ASP A 7 -10.77 -14.35 -17.96
N ALA A 8 -10.84 -14.12 -16.66
CA ALA A 8 -9.69 -14.25 -15.76
C ALA A 8 -9.10 -15.66 -15.77
N THR A 9 -9.94 -16.70 -15.88
CA THR A 9 -9.49 -18.10 -15.92
C THR A 9 -8.70 -18.39 -17.19
N ARG A 10 -9.20 -17.96 -18.34
CA ARG A 10 -8.51 -18.13 -19.62
C ARG A 10 -7.21 -17.32 -19.67
N LEU A 11 -7.21 -16.13 -19.08
CA LEU A 11 -6.00 -15.32 -19.00
C LEU A 11 -4.93 -16.01 -18.18
N ARG A 12 -5.25 -16.53 -16.97
CA ARG A 12 -4.33 -17.32 -16.16
C ARG A 12 -3.77 -18.53 -16.90
N GLN A 13 -4.63 -19.29 -17.56
CA GLN A 13 -4.20 -20.44 -18.36
C GLN A 13 -3.22 -20.06 -19.48
N ALA A 14 -3.47 -18.93 -20.16
CA ALA A 14 -2.57 -18.42 -21.19
C ALA A 14 -1.23 -17.98 -20.60
N MET A 15 -1.22 -17.35 -19.43
CA MET A 15 0.01 -16.95 -18.71
C MET A 15 0.83 -18.17 -18.27
N ILE A 16 0.19 -19.19 -17.71
CA ILE A 16 0.81 -20.48 -17.37
C ILE A 16 1.45 -21.12 -18.61
N ALA A 17 0.69 -21.23 -19.71
CA ALA A 17 1.17 -21.82 -20.95
C ALA A 17 2.36 -21.05 -21.57
N ALA A 18 2.41 -19.74 -21.35
CA ALA A 18 3.51 -18.88 -21.79
C ALA A 18 4.70 -18.83 -20.83
N GLY A 19 4.65 -19.51 -19.67
CA GLY A 19 5.70 -19.45 -18.63
C GLY A 19 5.86 -18.07 -18.02
N LEU A 20 4.80 -17.26 -18.00
CA LEU A 20 4.83 -15.91 -17.44
C LEU A 20 4.54 -15.96 -15.94
N GLN A 21 5.25 -15.10 -15.21
CA GLN A 21 4.99 -14.87 -13.78
C GLN A 21 4.04 -13.67 -13.61
N TRP A 22 3.15 -13.74 -12.63
CA TRP A 22 2.21 -12.66 -12.32
C TRP A 22 1.91 -12.59 -10.82
N SER A 23 1.24 -11.55 -10.37
CA SER A 23 0.75 -11.44 -9.00
C SER A 23 -0.69 -10.93 -9.00
N GLU A 24 -1.55 -11.57 -8.25
CA GLU A 24 -2.95 -11.16 -8.03
C GLU A 24 -3.23 -10.88 -6.54
N LEU A 25 -2.26 -11.18 -5.68
CA LEU A 25 -2.43 -11.04 -4.24
C LEU A 25 -2.38 -9.57 -3.84
N GLN A 26 -3.45 -9.10 -3.23
CA GLN A 26 -3.44 -7.78 -2.60
C GLN A 26 -2.55 -7.77 -1.36
N SER A 27 -1.89 -6.64 -1.11
CA SER A 27 -1.10 -6.47 0.10
C SER A 27 -1.97 -6.50 1.36
N PRO A 28 -1.41 -6.84 2.53
CA PRO A 28 -2.03 -6.48 3.79
C PRO A 28 -2.36 -4.98 3.82
N PRO A 29 -3.39 -4.58 4.57
CA PRO A 29 -3.76 -3.18 4.66
C PRO A 29 -2.61 -2.29 5.19
N ILE A 30 -2.32 -1.22 4.46
CA ILE A 30 -1.24 -0.27 4.75
C ILE A 30 -1.84 1.09 5.09
N LEU A 31 -1.63 1.57 6.32
CA LEU A 31 -1.97 2.94 6.70
C LEU A 31 -0.95 3.90 6.10
N VAL A 32 -1.40 4.83 5.27
CA VAL A 32 -0.59 5.94 4.75
C VAL A 32 -0.71 7.13 5.69
N VAL A 33 0.44 7.60 6.19
CA VAL A 33 0.56 8.73 7.13
C VAL A 33 1.37 9.83 6.46
N PRO A 34 0.73 10.78 5.75
CA PRO A 34 1.44 11.91 5.17
C PRO A 34 1.76 12.95 6.25
N VAL A 35 2.99 13.45 6.23
CA VAL A 35 3.47 14.52 7.11
C VAL A 35 4.15 15.60 6.28
N TRP A 36 3.87 16.85 6.59
CA TRP A 36 4.55 18.01 6.10
C TRP A 36 5.31 18.69 7.23
N GLU A 37 6.59 18.93 7.05
CA GLU A 37 7.42 19.70 7.98
C GLU A 37 7.82 21.03 7.34
N GLY A 38 7.38 22.11 7.94
CA GLY A 38 7.64 23.47 7.50
C GLY A 38 8.23 24.31 8.65
N PRO A 39 8.41 25.62 8.43
CA PRO A 39 8.97 26.54 9.44
C PRO A 39 8.17 26.56 10.74
N ASP A 40 6.88 26.25 10.69
CA ASP A 40 5.98 26.22 11.86
C ASP A 40 5.87 24.82 12.49
N GLY A 41 6.76 23.89 12.15
CA GLY A 41 6.78 22.51 12.63
C GLY A 41 6.04 21.52 11.75
N ALA A 42 5.91 20.27 12.25
CA ALA A 42 5.33 19.16 11.50
C ALA A 42 3.79 19.18 11.57
N ARG A 43 3.15 18.93 10.43
CA ARG A 43 1.69 18.92 10.26
C ARG A 43 1.24 17.70 9.45
N ALA A 44 0.10 17.11 9.82
CA ALA A 44 -0.46 15.95 9.11
C ALA A 44 -1.88 16.20 8.57
N TRP A 45 -2.56 17.28 8.98
CA TRP A 45 -4.01 17.47 8.77
C TRP A 45 -4.38 18.75 7.97
N TYR A 46 -3.37 19.53 7.56
CA TYR A 46 -3.61 20.81 6.90
C TYR A 46 -4.11 20.63 5.46
N ARG A 47 -5.34 21.06 5.19
CA ARG A 47 -6.06 20.82 3.92
C ARG A 47 -5.46 21.56 2.74
N ASP A 48 -4.94 22.77 2.97
CA ASP A 48 -4.40 23.62 1.91
C ASP A 48 -2.95 23.28 1.55
N ASN A 49 -2.38 22.27 2.18
CA ASN A 49 -1.04 21.79 1.85
C ASN A 49 -1.12 20.75 0.72
N LYS A 50 -0.46 21.05 -0.40
CA LYS A 50 -0.46 20.23 -1.62
C LYS A 50 0.07 18.81 -1.41
N TRP A 51 1.07 18.63 -0.53
CA TRP A 51 1.61 17.31 -0.18
C TRP A 51 0.56 16.46 0.52
N LEU A 52 -0.02 17.01 1.58
CA LEU A 52 -1.01 16.30 2.38
C LEU A 52 -2.28 16.01 1.57
N ALA A 53 -2.82 17.01 0.86
CA ALA A 53 -4.00 16.84 0.01
C ALA A 53 -3.80 15.77 -1.06
N GLY A 54 -2.67 15.83 -1.78
CA GLY A 54 -2.37 14.85 -2.83
C GLY A 54 -2.27 13.41 -2.35
N TRP A 55 -1.81 13.17 -1.11
CA TRP A 55 -1.83 11.82 -0.54
C TRP A 55 -3.24 11.32 -0.23
N TRP A 56 -4.13 12.23 0.25
CA TRP A 56 -5.53 11.87 0.46
C TRP A 56 -6.20 11.44 -0.83
N ASP A 57 -5.97 12.19 -1.90
CA ASP A 57 -6.53 11.89 -3.22
C ASP A 57 -5.91 10.61 -3.80
N THR A 58 -4.61 10.42 -3.64
CA THR A 58 -3.90 9.21 -4.09
C THR A 58 -4.45 7.95 -3.42
N VAL A 59 -4.63 7.95 -2.10
CA VAL A 59 -5.18 6.78 -1.38
C VAL A 59 -6.62 6.51 -1.77
N ALA A 60 -7.43 7.56 -1.94
CA ALA A 60 -8.84 7.43 -2.28
C ALA A 60 -9.08 6.87 -3.70
N SER A 61 -8.16 7.14 -4.64
CA SER A 61 -8.29 6.75 -6.05
C SER A 61 -7.44 5.54 -6.45
N TYR A 62 -6.64 4.98 -5.53
CA TYR A 62 -5.75 3.88 -5.85
C TYR A 62 -6.51 2.56 -6.01
N ASP A 63 -6.34 1.89 -7.14
CA ASP A 63 -7.01 0.64 -7.55
C ASP A 63 -6.04 -0.53 -7.82
N GLY A 64 -4.76 -0.38 -7.43
CA GLY A 64 -3.74 -1.42 -7.65
C GLY A 64 -3.68 -2.48 -6.53
N LEU A 65 -2.59 -3.24 -6.50
CA LEU A 65 -2.38 -4.36 -5.57
C LEU A 65 -2.13 -3.96 -4.11
N LEU A 66 -1.83 -2.68 -3.83
CA LEU A 66 -1.64 -2.22 -2.45
C LEU A 66 -2.99 -1.87 -1.81
N SER A 67 -3.30 -2.45 -0.66
CA SER A 67 -4.49 -2.11 0.12
C SER A 67 -4.22 -0.86 0.97
N LEU A 68 -4.26 0.32 0.34
CA LEU A 68 -3.97 1.58 1.01
C LEU A 68 -5.16 2.06 1.86
N ARG A 69 -4.88 2.57 3.05
CA ARG A 69 -5.85 3.13 3.99
C ARG A 69 -5.36 4.45 4.56
N GLN A 70 -6.30 5.25 5.04
CA GLN A 70 -6.01 6.54 5.67
C GLN A 70 -6.90 6.74 6.90
N LEU A 71 -6.43 7.54 7.86
CA LEU A 71 -7.25 7.98 8.99
C LEU A 71 -8.32 8.96 8.49
N GLY A 72 -9.51 8.91 9.08
CA GLY A 72 -10.54 9.91 8.81
C GLY A 72 -10.11 11.31 9.25
N ARG A 73 -10.37 12.32 8.42
CA ARG A 73 -10.13 13.72 8.75
C ARG A 73 -11.22 14.23 9.69
N ASN A 74 -10.95 14.18 10.98
CA ASN A 74 -11.87 14.69 12.00
C ASN A 74 -11.07 15.25 13.20
N LEU A 75 -11.71 16.10 13.99
CA LEU A 75 -11.09 16.78 15.12
C LEU A 75 -10.52 15.82 16.18
N ILE A 76 -11.07 14.62 16.29
CA ILE A 76 -10.59 13.62 17.27
C ILE A 76 -9.21 13.11 16.81
N ASN A 77 -9.10 12.69 15.54
CA ASN A 77 -7.85 12.21 14.99
C ASN A 77 -6.78 13.31 14.93
N GLU A 78 -7.17 14.55 14.58
CA GLU A 78 -6.26 15.70 14.56
C GLU A 78 -5.66 16.00 15.93
N ARG A 79 -6.43 15.85 17.01
CA ARG A 79 -5.95 16.04 18.39
C ARG A 79 -5.14 14.85 18.90
N GLN A 80 -5.50 13.63 18.49
CA GLN A 80 -4.87 12.40 18.97
C GLN A 80 -3.52 12.13 18.29
N PHE A 81 -3.41 12.47 16.99
CA PHE A 81 -2.24 12.22 16.15
C PHE A 81 -1.66 13.54 15.66
N ARG A 82 -0.85 14.19 16.47
CA ARG A 82 -0.19 15.45 16.13
C ARG A 82 0.86 15.22 15.03
N GLY A 83 1.12 16.24 14.21
CA GLY A 83 2.11 16.17 13.14
C GLY A 83 3.50 15.79 13.66
N GLU A 84 3.92 16.33 14.80
CA GLU A 84 5.20 16.03 15.43
C GLU A 84 5.32 14.55 15.84
N ASP A 85 4.30 14.00 16.54
CA ASP A 85 4.26 12.58 16.93
C ASP A 85 4.39 11.64 15.73
N LEU A 86 3.80 12.03 14.57
CA LEU A 86 3.84 11.26 13.35
C LEU A 86 5.15 11.44 12.57
N ALA A 87 5.73 12.64 12.59
CA ALA A 87 7.04 12.93 12.01
C ALA A 87 8.15 12.16 12.72
N ASP A 88 8.12 12.13 14.06
CA ASP A 88 9.05 11.39 14.90
C ASP A 88 8.81 9.87 14.86
N ALA A 89 7.78 9.44 14.12
CA ALA A 89 7.35 8.04 14.03
C ALA A 89 7.16 7.40 15.42
N ASN A 90 6.47 8.10 16.33
CA ASN A 90 6.20 7.61 17.68
C ASN A 90 5.48 6.25 17.62
N PRO A 91 6.10 5.15 18.10
CA PRO A 91 5.55 3.79 17.88
C PRO A 91 4.16 3.60 18.47
N ALA A 92 3.90 4.15 19.67
CA ALA A 92 2.59 4.01 20.31
C ALA A 92 1.49 4.74 19.55
N LYS A 93 1.80 5.91 18.96
CA LYS A 93 0.86 6.67 18.14
C LYS A 93 0.61 5.97 16.81
N LEU A 94 1.66 5.48 16.16
CA LEU A 94 1.55 4.71 14.92
C LEU A 94 0.73 3.44 15.12
N ALA A 95 1.00 2.64 16.16
CA ALA A 95 0.24 1.44 16.48
C ALA A 95 -1.25 1.74 16.75
N THR A 96 -1.53 2.81 17.49
CA THR A 96 -2.92 3.24 17.73
C THR A 96 -3.61 3.64 16.42
N ALA A 97 -2.94 4.39 15.56
CA ALA A 97 -3.45 4.80 14.25
C ALA A 97 -3.73 3.60 13.33
N ALA A 98 -2.80 2.63 13.27
CA ALA A 98 -2.97 1.40 12.51
C ALA A 98 -4.19 0.58 12.99
N SER A 99 -4.36 0.45 14.30
CA SER A 99 -5.48 -0.26 14.91
C SER A 99 -6.84 0.32 14.51
N LEU A 100 -6.98 1.65 14.46
CA LEU A 100 -8.22 2.33 14.06
C LEU A 100 -8.70 1.98 12.66
N VAL A 101 -7.76 1.75 11.74
CA VAL A 101 -8.07 1.40 10.34
C VAL A 101 -7.77 -0.07 10.02
N LYS A 102 -7.44 -0.88 11.04
CA LYS A 102 -7.09 -2.30 10.89
C LYS A 102 -5.96 -2.49 9.86
N ALA A 103 -4.92 -1.67 9.94
CA ALA A 103 -3.74 -1.80 9.10
C ALA A 103 -2.73 -2.76 9.73
N GLU A 104 -2.04 -3.54 8.88
CA GLU A 104 -0.96 -4.44 9.28
C GLU A 104 0.43 -3.79 9.09
N GLN A 105 0.49 -2.74 8.27
CA GLN A 105 1.68 -1.95 8.04
C GLN A 105 1.35 -0.46 8.03
N ILE A 106 2.37 0.37 8.24
CA ILE A 106 2.24 1.83 8.29
C ILE A 106 3.33 2.42 7.40
N MET A 107 2.93 3.24 6.45
CA MET A 107 3.83 3.99 5.58
C MET A 107 3.80 5.46 5.99
N VAL A 108 4.87 5.93 6.62
CA VAL A 108 5.05 7.36 6.94
C VAL A 108 5.76 8.02 5.77
N VAL A 109 5.12 9.01 5.16
CA VAL A 109 5.63 9.75 4.00
C VAL A 109 5.78 11.22 4.38
N MET A 110 7.02 11.65 4.54
CA MET A 110 7.34 12.99 5.02
C MET A 110 7.91 13.85 3.89
N ALA A 111 7.44 15.07 3.81
CA ALA A 111 8.03 16.14 3.01
C ALA A 111 8.43 17.28 3.93
N ALA A 112 9.71 17.62 3.94
CA ALA A 112 10.28 18.69 4.76
C ALA A 112 10.80 19.83 3.88
N LEU A 113 10.45 21.07 4.21
CA LEU A 113 11.00 22.24 3.55
C LEU A 113 12.45 22.44 4.01
N ASP A 114 13.35 22.54 3.05
CA ASP A 114 14.76 22.80 3.25
C ASP A 114 15.28 23.82 2.24
N TYR A 115 16.53 24.19 2.30
CA TYR A 115 17.14 25.17 1.41
C TYR A 115 18.49 24.68 0.87
N ASP A 116 18.65 24.71 -0.46
CA ASP A 116 19.94 24.59 -1.13
C ASP A 116 20.45 26.01 -1.44
N GLY A 117 21.29 26.53 -0.56
CA GLY A 117 21.67 27.94 -0.56
C GLY A 117 20.47 28.85 -0.32
N SER A 118 20.06 29.61 -1.33
CA SER A 118 18.87 30.49 -1.29
C SER A 118 17.63 29.88 -1.96
N LYS A 119 17.75 28.68 -2.53
CA LYS A 119 16.66 28.01 -3.25
C LYS A 119 15.90 27.09 -2.30
N PRO A 120 14.58 27.28 -2.15
CA PRO A 120 13.78 26.34 -1.38
C PRO A 120 13.68 25.00 -2.11
N ILE A 121 13.89 23.92 -1.35
CA ILE A 121 13.74 22.54 -1.81
C ILE A 121 12.83 21.80 -0.86
N ILE A 122 12.21 20.72 -1.32
CA ILE A 122 11.47 19.77 -0.48
C ILE A 122 12.27 18.49 -0.41
N MET A 123 12.65 18.08 0.78
CA MET A 123 13.25 16.80 1.08
C MET A 123 12.14 15.79 1.38
N ILE A 124 12.14 14.66 0.68
CA ILE A 124 11.07 13.66 0.80
C ILE A 124 11.65 12.33 1.26
N THR A 125 11.02 11.76 2.27
CA THR A 125 11.32 10.41 2.77
C THR A 125 10.06 9.57 2.84
N ALA A 126 10.20 8.24 2.69
CA ALA A 126 9.11 7.30 2.89
C ALA A 126 9.63 6.10 3.66
N ARG A 127 9.05 5.82 4.82
CA ARG A 127 9.46 4.78 5.75
C ARG A 127 8.31 3.81 6.01
N LEU A 128 8.62 2.53 6.08
CA LEU A 128 7.66 1.46 6.39
C LEU A 128 7.85 0.96 7.82
N PHE A 129 6.75 0.78 8.52
CA PHE A 129 6.69 0.25 9.88
C PHE A 129 5.68 -0.91 9.93
N ASP A 130 5.83 -1.79 10.91
CA ASP A 130 4.83 -2.79 11.24
C ASP A 130 3.62 -2.16 11.96
N LYS A 131 2.58 -2.95 12.23
CA LYS A 131 1.38 -2.50 12.96
C LYS A 131 1.65 -2.04 14.39
N ASN A 132 2.79 -2.39 14.97
CA ASN A 132 3.19 -1.98 16.30
C ASN A 132 4.04 -0.71 16.29
N GLY A 133 4.25 -0.12 15.11
CA GLY A 133 5.06 1.08 14.90
C GLY A 133 6.57 0.81 14.92
N GLN A 134 7.01 -0.45 14.76
CA GLN A 134 8.42 -0.78 14.65
C GLN A 134 8.90 -0.59 13.21
N PHE A 135 10.04 0.09 13.04
CA PHE A 135 10.64 0.34 11.74
C PHE A 135 10.98 -0.97 11.01
N LEU A 136 10.61 -1.07 9.75
CA LEU A 136 10.92 -2.20 8.88
C LEU A 136 11.98 -1.84 7.83
N THR A 137 11.74 -0.80 7.04
CA THR A 137 12.65 -0.40 5.95
C THR A 137 12.34 0.99 5.43
N ASP A 138 13.29 1.59 4.71
CA ASP A 138 13.07 2.78 3.90
C ASP A 138 12.53 2.38 2.51
N ILE A 139 11.35 2.90 2.16
CA ILE A 139 10.82 2.81 0.80
C ILE A 139 11.54 3.82 -0.08
N LEU A 140 11.71 5.04 0.41
CA LEU A 140 12.46 6.12 -0.20
C LEU A 140 13.32 6.77 0.88
N HIS A 141 14.66 6.65 0.75
CA HIS A 141 15.57 7.17 1.77
C HIS A 141 15.54 8.69 1.78
N VAL A 142 15.89 9.30 0.65
CA VAL A 142 15.75 10.75 0.42
C VAL A 142 15.55 11.00 -1.07
N ASP A 143 14.60 11.86 -1.41
CA ASP A 143 14.47 12.47 -2.73
C ASP A 143 14.27 13.97 -2.57
N GLN A 144 14.56 14.75 -3.61
CA GLN A 144 14.49 16.21 -3.56
C GLN A 144 13.62 16.74 -4.69
N VAL A 145 12.78 17.70 -4.36
CA VAL A 145 12.00 18.48 -5.33
C VAL A 145 12.39 19.95 -5.18
N VAL A 146 12.93 20.55 -6.24
CA VAL A 146 13.18 21.98 -6.28
C VAL A 146 11.83 22.69 -6.42
N LEU A 147 11.53 23.59 -5.51
CA LEU A 147 10.31 24.39 -5.57
C LEU A 147 10.37 25.36 -6.75
N THR A 148 9.45 25.15 -7.69
CA THR A 148 9.22 26.01 -8.86
C THR A 148 7.73 26.39 -8.90
N ASN A 149 7.33 27.19 -9.88
CA ASN A 149 5.91 27.49 -10.08
C ASN A 149 5.05 26.27 -10.47
N GLN A 150 5.68 25.09 -10.72
CA GLN A 150 5.04 23.81 -11.07
C GLN A 150 5.18 22.76 -9.96
N ASP A 151 5.23 23.17 -8.71
CA ASP A 151 5.51 22.29 -7.55
C ASP A 151 4.55 21.09 -7.42
N GLN A 152 3.31 21.24 -7.94
CA GLN A 152 2.32 20.16 -7.89
C GLN A 152 2.79 18.94 -8.69
N ASP A 153 3.29 19.13 -9.90
CA ASP A 153 3.69 18.03 -10.80
C ASP A 153 4.86 17.23 -10.20
N GLY A 154 5.83 17.91 -9.59
CA GLY A 154 6.97 17.27 -8.90
C GLY A 154 6.53 16.46 -7.70
N LEU A 155 5.60 16.95 -6.88
CA LEU A 155 5.07 16.23 -5.73
C LEU A 155 4.23 15.03 -6.16
N ASP A 156 3.46 15.14 -7.25
CA ASP A 156 2.68 14.03 -7.81
C ASP A 156 3.58 12.92 -8.38
N GLU A 157 4.68 13.31 -9.03
CA GLU A 157 5.66 12.35 -9.53
C GLU A 157 6.30 11.55 -8.40
N ILE A 158 6.72 12.21 -7.32
CA ILE A 158 7.30 11.51 -6.16
C ILE A 158 6.28 10.59 -5.48
N ARG A 159 5.01 11.02 -5.34
CA ARG A 159 3.96 10.14 -4.81
C ARG A 159 3.81 8.87 -5.65
N ARG A 160 3.75 9.02 -6.98
CA ARG A 160 3.71 7.88 -7.91
C ARG A 160 4.94 6.98 -7.79
N LYS A 161 6.13 7.55 -7.64
CA LYS A 161 7.39 6.83 -7.45
C LYS A 161 7.38 5.99 -6.16
N ILE A 162 6.90 6.55 -5.05
CA ILE A 162 6.79 5.84 -3.76
C ILE A 162 5.81 4.65 -3.90
N ILE A 163 4.62 4.89 -4.45
CA ILE A 163 3.61 3.86 -4.69
C ILE A 163 4.12 2.78 -5.63
N ALA A 164 4.75 3.16 -6.74
CA ALA A 164 5.31 2.21 -7.70
C ALA A 164 6.41 1.34 -7.07
N LYS A 165 7.30 1.93 -6.27
CA LYS A 165 8.37 1.19 -5.58
C LYS A 165 7.80 0.20 -4.56
N MET A 166 6.80 0.61 -3.78
CA MET A 166 6.11 -0.24 -2.82
C MET A 166 5.36 -1.38 -3.55
N GLY A 167 4.63 -1.05 -4.61
CA GLY A 167 3.89 -2.00 -5.45
C GLY A 167 4.81 -3.01 -6.13
N SER A 168 5.95 -2.56 -6.68
CA SER A 168 6.95 -3.44 -7.29
C SER A 168 7.56 -4.39 -6.27
N SER A 169 7.88 -3.91 -5.06
CA SER A 169 8.41 -4.76 -3.99
C SER A 169 7.39 -5.83 -3.58
N TRP A 170 6.12 -5.45 -3.44
CA TRP A 170 5.04 -6.39 -3.15
C TRP A 170 4.84 -7.41 -4.28
N HIS A 171 4.79 -6.93 -5.53
CA HIS A 171 4.67 -7.77 -6.71
C HIS A 171 5.79 -8.82 -6.77
N MET A 172 7.04 -8.40 -6.67
CA MET A 172 8.20 -9.31 -6.71
C MET A 172 8.20 -10.35 -5.58
N ALA A 173 7.75 -9.97 -4.38
CA ALA A 173 7.67 -10.88 -3.24
C ALA A 173 6.51 -11.90 -3.34
N ASN A 174 5.54 -11.66 -4.24
CA ASN A 174 4.32 -12.46 -4.38
C ASN A 174 4.08 -12.91 -5.82
N LEU A 175 5.14 -13.10 -6.59
CA LEU A 175 5.05 -13.68 -7.93
C LEU A 175 4.57 -15.12 -7.86
N ILE A 176 3.57 -15.41 -8.68
CA ILE A 176 3.10 -16.77 -8.94
C ILE A 176 3.88 -17.29 -10.14
N ASP A 177 4.66 -18.35 -9.92
CA ASP A 177 5.36 -19.05 -10.99
C ASP A 177 4.47 -20.20 -11.51
N GLY A 178 3.90 -20.00 -12.68
CA GLY A 178 3.04 -21.01 -13.32
C GLY A 178 3.77 -22.31 -13.70
N ALA A 179 5.11 -22.29 -13.75
CA ALA A 179 5.93 -23.46 -14.06
C ALA A 179 6.31 -24.26 -12.79
N ALA A 180 6.27 -23.65 -11.61
CA ALA A 180 6.57 -24.30 -10.36
C ALA A 180 5.26 -24.81 -9.72
N ALA A 181 5.08 -26.13 -9.62
CA ALA A 181 3.96 -26.74 -8.93
C ALA A 181 4.45 -27.47 -7.69
N ASP A 182 3.95 -27.06 -6.53
CA ASP A 182 4.10 -27.78 -5.27
C ASP A 182 2.76 -28.39 -4.84
N TYR A 183 2.80 -29.53 -4.18
CA TYR A 183 1.62 -30.20 -3.66
C TYR A 183 1.45 -29.92 -2.18
N LEU A 184 0.28 -29.39 -1.83
CA LEU A 184 -0.10 -29.16 -0.44
C LEU A 184 -1.32 -30.02 -0.09
N GLN A 185 -1.17 -30.89 0.91
CA GLN A 185 -2.30 -31.63 1.46
C GLN A 185 -2.99 -30.78 2.53
N VAL A 186 -4.27 -30.49 2.32
CA VAL A 186 -5.07 -29.66 3.23
C VAL A 186 -6.24 -30.50 3.76
N PHE A 187 -6.41 -30.52 5.07
CA PHE A 187 -7.59 -31.09 5.70
C PHE A 187 -8.64 -30.00 5.95
N MET A 188 -9.81 -30.12 5.32
CA MET A 188 -10.92 -29.19 5.45
C MET A 188 -12.12 -29.89 6.11
N PRO A 189 -12.34 -29.70 7.41
CA PRO A 189 -13.52 -30.22 8.07
C PRO A 189 -14.77 -29.53 7.53
N VAL A 190 -15.76 -30.29 7.08
CA VAL A 190 -17.04 -29.78 6.56
C VAL A 190 -18.20 -30.44 7.29
N SER A 191 -19.20 -29.64 7.64
CA SER A 191 -20.40 -30.09 8.37
C SER A 191 -21.59 -30.36 7.45
N SER A 192 -21.54 -29.90 6.19
CA SER A 192 -22.64 -30.05 5.24
C SER A 192 -22.15 -29.96 3.79
N ILE A 193 -22.96 -30.52 2.87
CA ILE A 193 -22.74 -30.39 1.41
C ILE A 193 -22.72 -28.94 0.97
N LYS A 194 -23.54 -28.08 1.54
CA LYS A 194 -23.59 -26.65 1.22
C LYS A 194 -22.26 -25.94 1.61
N GLU A 195 -21.74 -26.27 2.75
CA GLU A 195 -20.44 -25.76 3.22
C GLU A 195 -19.31 -26.27 2.31
N TRP A 196 -19.32 -27.53 1.96
CA TRP A 196 -18.40 -28.12 1.00
C TRP A 196 -18.39 -27.37 -0.34
N ALA A 197 -19.55 -27.18 -0.96
CA ALA A 197 -19.66 -26.47 -2.22
C ALA A 197 -19.12 -25.04 -2.13
N LYS A 198 -19.39 -24.32 -1.01
CA LYS A 198 -18.87 -22.97 -0.77
C LYS A 198 -17.32 -22.98 -0.68
N ARG A 199 -16.75 -23.96 0.00
CA ARG A 199 -15.28 -24.08 0.14
C ARG A 199 -14.61 -24.41 -1.20
N LEU A 200 -15.21 -25.29 -2.01
CA LEU A 200 -14.71 -25.58 -3.35
C LEU A 200 -14.74 -24.35 -4.26
N THR A 201 -15.82 -23.57 -4.21
CA THR A 201 -15.90 -22.30 -4.95
C THR A 201 -14.79 -21.36 -4.53
N ALA A 202 -14.59 -21.16 -3.22
CA ALA A 202 -13.54 -20.31 -2.70
C ALA A 202 -12.14 -20.82 -3.12
N LEU A 203 -11.91 -22.14 -3.14
CA LEU A 203 -10.64 -22.71 -3.58
C LEU A 203 -10.35 -22.42 -5.06
N ASN A 204 -11.36 -22.48 -5.91
CA ASN A 204 -11.23 -22.16 -7.34
C ASN A 204 -10.97 -20.66 -7.60
N GLU A 205 -11.29 -19.79 -6.63
CA GLU A 205 -11.02 -18.35 -6.71
C GLU A 205 -9.60 -17.99 -6.27
N VAL A 206 -8.89 -18.93 -5.63
CA VAL A 206 -7.49 -18.70 -5.18
C VAL A 206 -6.54 -18.80 -6.35
N ALA A 207 -5.90 -17.70 -6.70
CA ALA A 207 -5.05 -17.59 -7.91
C ALA A 207 -3.89 -18.60 -7.98
N VAL A 208 -3.34 -19.01 -6.82
CA VAL A 208 -2.22 -19.96 -6.73
C VAL A 208 -2.64 -21.43 -6.86
N VAL A 209 -3.93 -21.76 -6.76
CA VAL A 209 -4.43 -23.12 -6.89
C VAL A 209 -4.66 -23.44 -8.35
N GLN A 210 -3.83 -24.31 -8.92
CA GLN A 210 -3.93 -24.74 -10.32
C GLN A 210 -4.91 -25.93 -10.49
N SER A 211 -4.85 -26.87 -9.58
CA SER A 211 -5.72 -28.05 -9.53
C SER A 211 -5.80 -28.61 -8.13
N TYR A 212 -6.80 -29.43 -7.85
CA TYR A 212 -6.89 -30.16 -6.60
C TYR A 212 -7.54 -31.54 -6.81
N ASP A 213 -7.09 -32.50 -6.01
CA ASP A 213 -7.67 -33.83 -5.94
C ASP A 213 -8.35 -34.01 -4.59
N ILE A 214 -9.54 -34.64 -4.61
CA ILE A 214 -10.28 -34.96 -3.39
C ILE A 214 -9.88 -36.34 -2.94
N LEU A 215 -9.20 -36.43 -1.80
CA LEU A 215 -8.86 -37.67 -1.16
C LEU A 215 -9.98 -38.05 -0.16
N SER A 216 -10.58 -39.21 -0.33
CA SER A 216 -11.66 -39.74 0.52
C SER A 216 -11.10 -40.68 1.61
#